data_95316083c5b29ac528bc13a70a7e1845
#
_entry.id   95316083c5b29ac528bc13a70a7e1845
#
_cell.length_a   1.000
_cell.length_b   1.000
_cell.length_c   1.000
_cell.angle_alpha   90.00
_cell.angle_beta   90.00
_cell.angle_gamma   90.00
#
_symmetry.space_group_name_H-M   'P 1'
#
loop_
_entity.id
_entity.type
_entity.pdbx_description
1 polymer ?
#
loop_
_entity_poly.entity_id
_entity_poly.type
_entity_poly.pdbx_seq_one_letter_code
_entity_poly.pdbx_strand_id
1 'polypeptide(L)'
;MTNQTAKHLSQSDIAIQIERLVNAVIRHDCPAFRISYDAQGDEVIERTRLSRYFDHIRQMYHLVHDETYALSEHLLAFKEACYDIGIEFGMFGTTCMDESEGGLLSEAQTYNWLVERIREHVQTKWFKRGRNDRAYREKGNRQTVTEYVERVLDSRSRTVVVRVNLYYRESVRSRLKVEDVFEDLDRLIRAREHDPIFQHETGYICAVEQGEDMGYHIHAAFFFDGREVFKDIFKAEAIGALWERITEGWGYFHSCNHEKEKYEDDRGVGMFSRKDAVGRRNVIKACLYLIEDGQSLRVKPVGARAFRVGRILRGY
;
A
#
# COMPACT_ATOMS: atom_id res chain seq x y z
N MET A 1 7.26 -36.99 -1.66
CA MET A 1 6.50 -35.70 -1.60
C MET A 1 7.15 -34.83 -0.57
N THR A 2 7.95 -33.88 -0.99
CA THR A 2 8.69 -32.97 -0.11
C THR A 2 7.71 -31.93 0.43
N ASN A 3 7.44 -32.00 1.75
CA ASN A 3 6.78 -30.93 2.52
C ASN A 3 7.68 -29.69 2.47
N GLN A 4 7.58 -28.89 1.41
CA GLN A 4 7.99 -27.50 1.48
C GLN A 4 6.96 -26.81 2.38
N THR A 5 7.32 -26.56 3.64
CA THR A 5 6.60 -25.65 4.50
C THR A 5 6.47 -24.33 3.73
N ALA A 6 5.25 -24.04 3.24
CA ALA A 6 4.97 -22.81 2.51
C ALA A 6 5.47 -21.63 3.34
N LYS A 7 6.39 -20.85 2.79
CA LYS A 7 6.97 -19.68 3.45
C LYS A 7 5.80 -18.77 3.88
N HIS A 8 5.71 -18.47 5.16
CA HIS A 8 4.66 -17.58 5.65
C HIS A 8 4.86 -16.19 5.02
N LEU A 9 3.88 -15.75 4.21
CA LEU A 9 3.92 -14.46 3.57
C LEU A 9 3.57 -13.35 4.56
N SER A 10 4.13 -12.16 4.36
CA SER A 10 3.73 -10.97 5.12
C SER A 10 2.29 -10.56 4.81
N GLN A 11 1.67 -9.78 5.68
CA GLN A 11 0.34 -9.20 5.44
C GLN A 11 0.30 -8.42 4.10
N SER A 12 1.37 -7.66 3.82
CA SER A 12 1.49 -6.93 2.56
C SER A 12 1.52 -7.86 1.36
N ASP A 13 2.34 -8.93 1.40
CA ASP A 13 2.45 -9.87 0.29
C ASP A 13 1.14 -10.59 0.03
N ILE A 14 0.43 -11.01 1.09
CA ILE A 14 -0.89 -11.64 0.98
C ILE A 14 -1.90 -10.71 0.32
N ALA A 15 -1.97 -9.44 0.71
CA ALA A 15 -2.89 -8.47 0.11
C ALA A 15 -2.58 -8.24 -1.38
N ILE A 16 -1.30 -8.15 -1.74
CA ILE A 16 -0.84 -8.04 -3.13
C ILE A 16 -1.19 -9.31 -3.92
N GLN A 17 -1.03 -10.49 -3.31
CA GLN A 17 -1.35 -11.75 -3.97
C GLN A 17 -2.84 -11.89 -4.27
N ILE A 18 -3.72 -11.45 -3.36
CA ILE A 18 -5.17 -11.41 -3.61
C ILE A 18 -5.48 -10.48 -4.80
N GLU A 19 -4.93 -9.27 -4.81
CA GLU A 19 -5.12 -8.34 -5.92
C GLU A 19 -4.62 -8.93 -7.24
N ARG A 20 -3.46 -9.59 -7.24
CA ARG A 20 -2.91 -10.28 -8.42
C ARG A 20 -3.80 -11.43 -8.89
N LEU A 21 -4.37 -12.23 -7.98
CA LEU A 21 -5.35 -13.27 -8.32
C LEU A 21 -6.56 -12.67 -9.02
N VAL A 22 -7.21 -11.67 -8.40
CA VAL A 22 -8.41 -11.03 -8.97
C VAL A 22 -8.11 -10.40 -10.33
N ASN A 23 -6.99 -9.71 -10.48
CA ASN A 23 -6.55 -9.16 -11.76
C ASN A 23 -6.24 -10.25 -12.80
N ALA A 24 -5.71 -11.41 -12.39
CA ALA A 24 -5.48 -12.54 -13.28
C ALA A 24 -6.80 -13.15 -13.76
N VAL A 25 -7.80 -13.28 -12.88
CA VAL A 25 -9.16 -13.73 -13.22
C VAL A 25 -9.84 -12.76 -14.22
N ILE A 26 -9.66 -11.45 -14.05
CA ILE A 26 -10.17 -10.45 -15.00
C ILE A 26 -9.55 -10.63 -16.40
N ARG A 27 -8.25 -10.97 -16.47
CA ARG A 27 -7.50 -11.03 -17.74
C ARG A 27 -7.61 -12.38 -18.45
N HIS A 28 -7.94 -13.44 -17.74
CA HIS A 28 -7.87 -14.81 -18.26
C HIS A 28 -9.17 -15.56 -18.04
N ASP A 29 -9.78 -15.96 -19.15
CA ASP A 29 -10.98 -16.79 -19.14
C ASP A 29 -10.57 -18.29 -19.09
N CYS A 30 -10.13 -18.72 -17.92
CA CYS A 30 -9.80 -20.14 -17.67
C CYS A 30 -10.10 -20.48 -16.20
N PRO A 31 -10.38 -21.77 -15.88
CA PRO A 31 -10.49 -22.23 -14.49
C PRO A 31 -9.11 -22.22 -13.80
N ALA A 32 -9.07 -22.43 -12.49
CA ALA A 32 -7.82 -22.64 -11.76
C ALA A 32 -7.18 -23.98 -12.12
N PHE A 33 -8.00 -25.00 -12.31
CA PHE A 33 -7.61 -26.36 -12.65
C PHE A 33 -8.50 -26.91 -13.76
N ARG A 34 -7.89 -27.61 -14.74
CA ARG A 34 -8.65 -28.44 -15.66
C ARG A 34 -8.83 -29.79 -15.02
N ILE A 35 -10.08 -30.24 -14.94
CA ILE A 35 -10.46 -31.52 -14.35
C ILE A 35 -10.94 -32.43 -15.46
N SER A 36 -10.38 -33.64 -15.55
CA SER A 36 -10.82 -34.69 -16.42
C SER A 36 -10.84 -36.01 -15.63
N TYR A 37 -11.44 -37.05 -16.19
CA TYR A 37 -11.50 -38.35 -15.55
C TYR A 37 -10.79 -39.36 -16.44
N ASP A 38 -10.00 -40.23 -15.86
CA ASP A 38 -9.35 -41.32 -16.58
C ASP A 38 -10.33 -42.47 -16.88
N ALA A 39 -9.81 -43.54 -17.51
CA ALA A 39 -10.62 -44.72 -17.88
C ALA A 39 -11.14 -45.51 -16.65
N GLN A 40 -10.58 -45.29 -15.49
CA GLN A 40 -10.97 -45.86 -14.20
C GLN A 40 -11.98 -45.01 -13.44
N GLY A 41 -12.21 -43.77 -13.91
CA GLY A 41 -13.07 -42.79 -13.28
C GLY A 41 -12.36 -41.94 -12.22
N ASP A 42 -11.03 -42.03 -12.09
CA ASP A 42 -10.26 -41.23 -11.16
C ASP A 42 -10.04 -39.81 -11.72
N GLU A 43 -10.07 -38.83 -10.84
CA GLU A 43 -9.92 -37.42 -11.20
C GLU A 43 -8.47 -37.10 -11.60
N VAL A 44 -8.29 -36.57 -12.82
CA VAL A 44 -7.00 -36.12 -13.36
C VAL A 44 -7.01 -34.58 -13.38
N ILE A 45 -6.12 -33.97 -12.59
CA ILE A 45 -6.07 -32.53 -12.36
C ILE A 45 -4.85 -31.93 -13.06
N GLU A 46 -5.10 -31.01 -13.99
CA GLU A 46 -4.07 -30.19 -14.66
C GLU A 46 -4.09 -28.75 -14.13
N ARG A 47 -2.92 -28.27 -13.68
CA ARG A 47 -2.78 -26.88 -13.19
C ARG A 47 -2.80 -25.88 -14.36
N THR A 48 -3.57 -24.80 -14.22
CA THR A 48 -3.52 -23.66 -15.13
C THR A 48 -2.66 -22.53 -14.55
N ARG A 49 -2.58 -21.40 -15.26
CA ARG A 49 -1.88 -20.22 -14.78
C ARG A 49 -2.49 -19.60 -13.52
N LEU A 50 -3.77 -19.84 -13.24
CA LEU A 50 -4.46 -19.32 -12.05
C LEU A 50 -4.15 -20.15 -10.80
N SER A 51 -3.85 -21.45 -10.92
CA SER A 51 -3.65 -22.34 -9.78
C SER A 51 -2.55 -21.89 -8.82
N ARG A 52 -1.52 -21.19 -9.32
CA ARG A 52 -0.37 -20.70 -8.52
C ARG A 52 -0.74 -19.70 -7.44
N TYR A 53 -1.92 -19.09 -7.51
CA TYR A 53 -2.35 -18.08 -6.54
C TYR A 53 -2.98 -18.68 -5.29
N PHE A 54 -3.28 -19.99 -5.27
CA PHE A 54 -3.99 -20.64 -4.18
C PHE A 54 -3.10 -21.28 -3.12
N ASP A 55 -1.78 -21.28 -3.31
CA ASP A 55 -0.83 -21.88 -2.36
C ASP A 55 -0.92 -21.26 -0.93
N HIS A 56 -1.46 -20.03 -0.82
CA HIS A 56 -1.63 -19.30 0.45
C HIS A 56 -3.09 -18.95 0.74
N ILE A 57 -4.05 -19.69 0.18
CA ILE A 57 -5.49 -19.39 0.26
C ILE A 57 -5.99 -19.18 1.71
N ARG A 58 -5.50 -19.96 2.67
CA ARG A 58 -5.88 -19.84 4.08
C ARG A 58 -5.45 -18.49 4.67
N GLN A 59 -4.24 -18.02 4.37
CA GLN A 59 -3.76 -16.70 4.80
C GLN A 59 -4.55 -15.58 4.12
N MET A 60 -4.88 -15.74 2.84
CA MET A 60 -5.71 -14.79 2.08
C MET A 60 -7.10 -14.67 2.71
N TYR A 61 -7.72 -15.80 3.04
CA TYR A 61 -9.03 -15.86 3.70
C TYR A 61 -9.01 -15.13 5.05
N HIS A 62 -8.04 -15.45 5.91
CA HIS A 62 -7.93 -14.82 7.23
C HIS A 62 -7.75 -13.30 7.13
N LEU A 63 -6.95 -12.82 6.18
CA LEU A 63 -6.74 -11.39 6.00
C LEU A 63 -8.03 -10.65 5.65
N VAL A 64 -8.83 -11.18 4.72
CA VAL A 64 -10.04 -10.47 4.23
C VAL A 64 -11.22 -10.58 5.21
N HIS A 65 -11.21 -11.54 6.13
CA HIS A 65 -12.25 -11.71 7.13
C HIS A 65 -11.95 -11.01 8.46
N ASP A 66 -10.80 -10.33 8.56
CA ASP A 66 -10.50 -9.45 9.69
C ASP A 66 -11.25 -8.11 9.51
N GLU A 67 -12.26 -7.89 10.34
CA GLU A 67 -13.15 -6.72 10.28
C GLU A 67 -12.47 -5.42 10.73
N THR A 68 -11.27 -5.49 11.29
CA THR A 68 -10.50 -4.30 11.67
C THR A 68 -9.96 -3.53 10.47
N TYR A 69 -10.00 -4.14 9.27
CA TYR A 69 -9.48 -3.57 8.04
C TYR A 69 -10.56 -3.09 7.06
N ALA A 70 -10.31 -1.93 6.47
CA ALA A 70 -10.97 -1.49 5.24
C ALA A 70 -10.20 -2.06 4.04
N LEU A 71 -10.90 -2.80 3.19
CA LEU A 71 -10.34 -3.53 2.06
C LEU A 71 -10.49 -2.76 0.75
N SER A 72 -9.54 -2.94 -0.17
CA SER A 72 -9.71 -2.50 -1.57
C SER A 72 -10.79 -3.32 -2.27
N GLU A 73 -11.31 -2.82 -3.39
CA GLU A 73 -12.35 -3.50 -4.15
C GLU A 73 -11.93 -4.90 -4.63
N HIS A 74 -10.65 -5.13 -4.91
CA HIS A 74 -10.15 -6.45 -5.28
C HIS A 74 -10.20 -7.44 -4.11
N LEU A 75 -9.79 -6.99 -2.92
CA LEU A 75 -9.84 -7.81 -1.71
C LEU A 75 -11.30 -8.08 -1.30
N LEU A 76 -12.18 -7.09 -1.48
CA LEU A 76 -13.62 -7.28 -1.26
C LEU A 76 -14.21 -8.31 -2.22
N ALA A 77 -13.86 -8.27 -3.52
CA ALA A 77 -14.35 -9.25 -4.48
C ALA A 77 -13.92 -10.69 -4.12
N PHE A 78 -12.70 -10.85 -3.62
CA PHE A 78 -12.23 -12.13 -3.11
C PHE A 78 -12.97 -12.56 -1.84
N LYS A 79 -13.19 -11.64 -0.89
CA LYS A 79 -13.96 -11.89 0.35
C LYS A 79 -15.38 -12.36 0.05
N GLU A 80 -16.10 -11.62 -0.78
CA GLU A 80 -17.48 -11.96 -1.17
C GLU A 80 -17.55 -13.30 -1.90
N ALA A 81 -16.59 -13.57 -2.80
CA ALA A 81 -16.52 -14.87 -3.46
C ALA A 81 -16.27 -16.03 -2.50
N CYS A 82 -15.41 -15.85 -1.48
CA CYS A 82 -15.21 -16.85 -0.42
C CYS A 82 -16.49 -17.07 0.41
N TYR A 83 -17.23 -15.99 0.69
CA TYR A 83 -18.50 -16.06 1.41
C TYR A 83 -19.57 -16.81 0.62
N ASP A 84 -19.72 -16.49 -0.67
CA ASP A 84 -20.73 -17.08 -1.55
C ASP A 84 -20.59 -18.60 -1.67
N ILE A 85 -19.36 -19.13 -1.70
CA ILE A 85 -19.15 -20.58 -1.80
C ILE A 85 -19.09 -21.27 -0.43
N GLY A 86 -19.12 -20.52 0.67
CA GLY A 86 -18.98 -21.10 2.01
C GLY A 86 -17.67 -21.89 2.16
N ILE A 87 -16.54 -21.31 1.75
CA ILE A 87 -15.22 -21.97 1.76
C ILE A 87 -14.84 -22.45 3.16
N GLU A 88 -14.41 -23.69 3.28
CA GLU A 88 -13.98 -24.31 4.53
C GLU A 88 -12.54 -24.86 4.43
N PHE A 89 -11.84 -24.91 5.58
CA PHE A 89 -10.49 -25.38 5.71
C PHE A 89 -10.44 -26.60 6.64
N GLY A 90 -10.52 -27.79 6.05
CA GLY A 90 -10.49 -29.06 6.76
C GLY A 90 -9.08 -29.69 6.86
N MET A 91 -9.03 -30.90 7.45
CA MET A 91 -7.80 -31.72 7.52
C MET A 91 -7.31 -32.17 6.13
N PHE A 92 -8.21 -32.30 5.18
CA PHE A 92 -7.92 -32.81 3.83
C PHE A 92 -7.74 -31.70 2.78
N GLY A 93 -7.62 -30.43 3.19
CA GLY A 93 -7.45 -29.27 2.31
C GLY A 93 -8.61 -28.30 2.36
N THR A 94 -8.73 -27.51 1.31
CA THR A 94 -9.78 -26.51 1.13
C THR A 94 -10.96 -27.14 0.40
N THR A 95 -12.18 -26.91 0.92
CA THR A 95 -13.42 -27.48 0.36
C THR A 95 -14.58 -26.51 0.48
N CYS A 96 -15.69 -26.79 -0.18
CA CYS A 96 -16.99 -26.19 0.03
C CYS A 96 -18.08 -27.18 -0.31
N MET A 97 -19.32 -26.89 0.11
CA MET A 97 -20.50 -27.74 -0.21
C MET A 97 -20.88 -27.59 -1.69
N ASP A 98 -21.16 -28.70 -2.34
CA ASP A 98 -21.85 -28.71 -3.62
C ASP A 98 -23.36 -28.57 -3.37
N GLU A 99 -23.93 -27.43 -3.78
CA GLU A 99 -25.36 -27.18 -3.62
C GLU A 99 -26.24 -28.10 -4.48
N SER A 100 -25.70 -28.67 -5.56
CA SER A 100 -26.46 -29.49 -6.51
C SER A 100 -26.51 -30.98 -6.11
N GLU A 101 -25.43 -31.52 -5.59
CA GLU A 101 -25.28 -32.94 -5.29
C GLU A 101 -25.22 -33.24 -3.78
N GLY A 102 -25.11 -32.21 -2.93
CA GLY A 102 -25.13 -32.33 -1.46
C GLY A 102 -23.86 -32.96 -0.86
N GLY A 103 -22.74 -32.92 -1.60
CA GLY A 103 -21.44 -33.43 -1.20
C GLY A 103 -20.40 -32.33 -1.00
N LEU A 104 -19.19 -32.70 -0.54
CA LEU A 104 -18.04 -31.79 -0.51
C LEU A 104 -17.31 -31.83 -1.86
N LEU A 105 -17.00 -30.68 -2.39
CA LEU A 105 -16.17 -30.54 -3.59
C LEU A 105 -14.72 -30.86 -3.30
N SER A 106 -14.00 -31.39 -4.30
CA SER A 106 -12.56 -31.51 -4.25
C SER A 106 -11.89 -30.12 -4.18
N GLU A 107 -10.64 -30.05 -3.74
CA GLU A 107 -9.91 -28.79 -3.66
C GLU A 107 -9.84 -28.08 -5.02
N ALA A 108 -9.61 -28.83 -6.09
CA ALA A 108 -9.56 -28.28 -7.46
C ALA A 108 -10.92 -27.71 -7.91
N GLN A 109 -12.01 -28.41 -7.62
CA GLN A 109 -13.37 -27.94 -7.90
C GLN A 109 -13.71 -26.68 -7.08
N THR A 110 -13.37 -26.67 -5.79
CA THR A 110 -13.55 -25.51 -4.89
C THR A 110 -12.84 -24.27 -5.43
N TYR A 111 -11.59 -24.39 -5.86
CA TYR A 111 -10.86 -23.24 -6.43
C TYR A 111 -11.40 -22.80 -7.79
N ASN A 112 -11.90 -23.73 -8.60
CA ASN A 112 -12.59 -23.37 -9.84
C ASN A 112 -13.86 -22.57 -9.55
N TRP A 113 -14.64 -23.01 -8.57
CA TRP A 113 -15.86 -22.30 -8.19
C TRP A 113 -15.54 -20.91 -7.60
N LEU A 114 -14.49 -20.81 -6.77
CA LEU A 114 -14.01 -19.52 -6.28
C LEU A 114 -13.62 -18.56 -7.42
N VAL A 115 -12.95 -19.06 -8.46
CA VAL A 115 -12.61 -18.26 -9.64
C VAL A 115 -13.86 -17.75 -10.35
N GLU A 116 -14.90 -18.60 -10.52
CA GLU A 116 -16.17 -18.17 -11.13
C GLU A 116 -16.86 -17.10 -10.31
N ARG A 117 -16.95 -17.23 -8.98
CA ARG A 117 -17.53 -16.21 -8.12
C ARG A 117 -16.75 -14.90 -8.17
N ILE A 118 -15.41 -14.94 -8.16
CA ILE A 118 -14.59 -13.74 -8.37
C ILE A 118 -14.94 -13.09 -9.72
N ARG A 119 -15.10 -13.89 -10.80
CA ARG A 119 -15.42 -13.40 -12.14
C ARG A 119 -16.78 -12.70 -12.18
N GLU A 120 -17.76 -13.21 -11.46
CA GLU A 120 -19.08 -12.58 -11.29
C GLU A 120 -18.96 -11.25 -10.53
N HIS A 121 -18.26 -11.24 -9.39
CA HIS A 121 -18.13 -10.04 -8.57
C HIS A 121 -17.44 -8.89 -9.29
N VAL A 122 -16.39 -9.15 -10.07
CA VAL A 122 -15.69 -8.09 -10.83
C VAL A 122 -16.53 -7.48 -11.96
N GLN A 123 -17.63 -8.14 -12.37
CA GLN A 123 -18.58 -7.57 -13.34
C GLN A 123 -19.64 -6.68 -12.69
N THR A 124 -19.80 -6.74 -11.39
CA THR A 124 -20.82 -5.99 -10.65
C THR A 124 -20.62 -4.47 -10.71
N LYS A 125 -21.72 -3.75 -10.50
CA LYS A 125 -21.69 -2.29 -10.42
C LYS A 125 -20.87 -1.78 -9.25
N TRP A 126 -20.90 -2.48 -8.10
CA TRP A 126 -20.17 -2.04 -6.92
C TRP A 126 -18.64 -2.15 -7.11
N PHE A 127 -18.12 -3.21 -7.75
CA PHE A 127 -16.70 -3.35 -8.05
C PHE A 127 -16.22 -2.24 -9.01
N LYS A 128 -16.96 -2.01 -10.10
CA LYS A 128 -16.66 -0.94 -11.07
C LYS A 128 -16.68 0.44 -10.41
N ARG A 129 -17.68 0.67 -9.52
CA ARG A 129 -17.75 1.91 -8.73
C ARG A 129 -16.55 2.05 -7.78
N GLY A 130 -16.16 1.00 -7.05
CA GLY A 130 -15.00 1.02 -6.15
C GLY A 130 -13.72 1.46 -6.86
N ARG A 131 -13.47 0.94 -8.08
CA ARG A 131 -12.36 1.37 -8.93
C ARG A 131 -12.44 2.86 -9.32
N ASN A 132 -13.61 3.31 -9.74
CA ASN A 132 -13.81 4.71 -10.11
C ASN A 132 -13.64 5.64 -8.89
N ASP A 133 -14.14 5.26 -7.73
CA ASP A 133 -14.01 6.01 -6.48
C ASP A 133 -12.53 6.09 -6.03
N ARG A 134 -11.74 5.05 -6.29
CA ARG A 134 -10.29 5.07 -6.08
C ARG A 134 -9.62 6.10 -6.98
N ALA A 135 -9.83 6.02 -8.29
CA ALA A 135 -9.27 6.95 -9.25
C ALA A 135 -9.68 8.41 -8.97
N TYR A 136 -10.93 8.62 -8.54
CA TYR A 136 -11.40 9.95 -8.15
C TYR A 136 -10.68 10.48 -6.90
N ARG A 137 -10.47 9.63 -5.88
CA ARG A 137 -9.70 10.00 -4.67
C ARG A 137 -8.25 10.32 -4.99
N GLU A 138 -7.60 9.53 -5.84
CA GLU A 138 -6.22 9.77 -6.30
C GLU A 138 -6.10 11.12 -6.98
N LYS A 139 -7.03 11.44 -7.90
CA LYS A 139 -7.11 12.77 -8.53
C LYS A 139 -7.30 13.90 -7.50
N GLY A 140 -8.19 13.71 -6.52
CA GLY A 140 -8.43 14.67 -5.43
C GLY A 140 -7.20 14.88 -4.55
N ASN A 141 -6.47 13.80 -4.22
CA ASN A 141 -5.22 13.88 -3.47
C ASN A 141 -4.17 14.67 -4.24
N ARG A 142 -4.01 14.46 -5.56
CA ARG A 142 -3.07 15.21 -6.40
C ARG A 142 -3.38 16.71 -6.41
N GLN A 143 -4.65 17.07 -6.51
CA GLN A 143 -5.08 18.47 -6.40
C GLN A 143 -4.74 19.04 -5.00
N THR A 144 -5.06 18.30 -3.94
CA THR A 144 -4.77 18.70 -2.55
C THR A 144 -3.27 18.92 -2.34
N VAL A 145 -2.40 18.03 -2.86
CA VAL A 145 -0.94 18.21 -2.79
C VAL A 145 -0.51 19.47 -3.49
N THR A 146 -0.97 19.71 -4.72
CA THR A 146 -0.60 20.89 -5.52
C THR A 146 -0.97 22.17 -4.78
N GLU A 147 -2.23 22.31 -4.36
CA GLU A 147 -2.72 23.50 -3.65
C GLU A 147 -2.04 23.70 -2.30
N TYR A 148 -1.75 22.61 -1.59
CA TYR A 148 -1.06 22.68 -0.30
C TYR A 148 0.38 23.16 -0.47
N VAL A 149 1.13 22.58 -1.40
CA VAL A 149 2.54 22.95 -1.67
C VAL A 149 2.62 24.41 -2.11
N GLU A 150 1.75 24.84 -3.02
CA GLU A 150 1.72 26.26 -3.44
C GLU A 150 1.53 27.21 -2.24
N ARG A 151 0.57 26.93 -1.37
CA ARG A 151 0.32 27.73 -0.17
C ARG A 151 1.49 27.72 0.81
N VAL A 152 2.17 26.57 0.99
CA VAL A 152 3.37 26.50 1.83
C VAL A 152 4.49 27.36 1.26
N LEU A 153 4.76 27.25 -0.04
CA LEU A 153 5.79 28.04 -0.74
C LEU A 153 5.48 29.56 -0.74
N ASP A 154 4.21 29.93 -0.74
CA ASP A 154 3.79 31.33 -0.65
C ASP A 154 3.92 31.92 0.77
N SER A 155 3.90 31.07 1.79
CA SER A 155 3.90 31.50 3.20
C SER A 155 5.23 32.11 3.64
N ARG A 156 6.34 31.84 2.96
CA ARG A 156 7.70 32.28 3.29
C ARG A 156 8.44 32.80 2.06
N SER A 157 9.41 33.71 2.27
CA SER A 157 10.27 34.22 1.18
C SER A 157 11.19 33.14 0.61
N ARG A 158 11.61 32.20 1.45
CA ARG A 158 12.39 31.00 1.10
C ARG A 158 11.87 29.82 1.90
N THR A 159 11.82 28.65 1.27
CA THR A 159 11.41 27.40 1.90
C THR A 159 12.48 26.32 1.65
N VAL A 160 12.84 25.62 2.72
CA VAL A 160 13.65 24.39 2.60
C VAL A 160 12.71 23.22 2.53
N VAL A 161 12.85 22.40 1.48
CA VAL A 161 12.09 21.19 1.24
C VAL A 161 12.95 19.98 1.56
N VAL A 162 12.50 19.17 2.51
CA VAL A 162 13.15 17.94 2.94
C VAL A 162 12.25 16.77 2.59
N ARG A 163 12.75 15.82 1.80
CA ARG A 163 12.01 14.61 1.42
C ARG A 163 12.76 13.38 1.89
N VAL A 164 12.06 12.51 2.60
CA VAL A 164 12.56 11.23 3.10
C VAL A 164 11.57 10.12 2.78
N ASN A 165 12.11 8.97 2.41
CA ASN A 165 11.35 7.73 2.31
C ASN A 165 11.69 6.87 3.52
N LEU A 166 10.68 6.43 4.25
CA LEU A 166 10.79 5.74 5.52
C LEU A 166 10.35 4.29 5.32
N TYR A 167 11.25 3.38 5.54
CA TYR A 167 11.10 1.96 5.23
C TYR A 167 11.23 1.10 6.49
N TYR A 168 10.90 -0.17 6.36
CA TYR A 168 11.15 -1.20 7.36
C TYR A 168 12.16 -2.22 6.84
N ARG A 169 13.04 -2.70 7.74
CA ARG A 169 14.06 -3.69 7.41
C ARG A 169 13.43 -5.01 6.98
N GLU A 170 14.05 -5.72 6.06
CA GLU A 170 13.56 -6.99 5.54
C GLU A 170 13.31 -8.01 6.66
N SER A 171 14.15 -8.04 7.69
CA SER A 171 14.04 -8.94 8.84
C SER A 171 12.73 -8.83 9.64
N VAL A 172 12.00 -7.71 9.52
CA VAL A 172 10.74 -7.49 10.24
C VAL A 172 9.51 -7.51 9.34
N ARG A 173 9.67 -7.45 8.02
CA ARG A 173 8.56 -7.34 7.06
C ARG A 173 7.56 -8.50 7.16
N SER A 174 8.03 -9.72 7.46
CA SER A 174 7.16 -10.90 7.56
C SER A 174 6.15 -10.82 8.71
N ARG A 175 6.42 -10.02 9.72
CA ARG A 175 5.56 -9.81 10.90
C ARG A 175 4.96 -8.42 11.00
N LEU A 176 5.39 -7.49 10.12
CA LEU A 176 4.89 -6.12 10.09
C LEU A 176 3.44 -6.10 9.60
N LYS A 177 2.59 -5.47 10.37
CA LYS A 177 1.20 -5.23 10.01
C LYS A 177 0.99 -3.76 9.66
N VAL A 178 -0.07 -3.49 8.93
CA VAL A 178 -0.40 -2.13 8.50
C VAL A 178 -0.71 -1.20 9.67
N GLU A 179 -1.29 -1.71 10.75
CA GLU A 179 -1.54 -0.95 11.98
C GLU A 179 -0.25 -0.47 12.63
N ASP A 180 0.82 -1.28 12.66
CA ASP A 180 2.13 -0.88 13.20
C ASP A 180 2.67 0.34 12.43
N VAL A 181 2.50 0.33 11.10
CA VAL A 181 2.94 1.44 10.22
C VAL A 181 2.16 2.73 10.52
N PHE A 182 0.85 2.61 10.77
CA PHE A 182 0.03 3.78 11.13
C PHE A 182 0.36 4.31 12.53
N GLU A 183 0.64 3.44 13.48
CA GLU A 183 1.07 3.84 14.83
C GLU A 183 2.42 4.56 14.79
N ASP A 184 3.39 4.06 14.04
CA ASP A 184 4.69 4.68 13.87
C ASP A 184 4.58 6.04 13.15
N LEU A 185 3.73 6.15 12.12
CA LEU A 185 3.41 7.43 11.49
C LEU A 185 2.79 8.42 12.49
N ASP A 186 1.87 7.96 13.35
CA ASP A 186 1.27 8.79 14.37
C ASP A 186 2.29 9.27 15.41
N ARG A 187 3.25 8.40 15.79
CA ARG A 187 4.38 8.78 16.65
C ARG A 187 5.25 9.87 15.99
N LEU A 188 5.57 9.71 14.70
CA LEU A 188 6.33 10.70 13.94
C LEU A 188 5.59 12.05 13.85
N ILE A 189 4.29 12.01 13.57
CA ILE A 189 3.46 13.24 13.49
C ILE A 189 3.37 13.95 14.84
N ARG A 190 3.23 13.20 15.94
CA ARG A 190 3.24 13.77 17.30
C ARG A 190 4.61 14.33 17.69
N ALA A 191 5.70 13.68 17.32
CA ALA A 191 7.06 14.18 17.60
C ALA A 191 7.31 15.56 16.98
N ARG A 192 6.67 15.90 15.85
CA ARG A 192 6.77 17.22 15.21
C ARG A 192 6.34 18.38 16.13
N GLU A 193 5.49 18.15 17.09
CA GLU A 193 4.99 19.18 17.99
C GLU A 193 6.01 19.56 19.08
N HIS A 194 6.96 18.67 19.38
CA HIS A 194 7.83 18.82 20.54
C HIS A 194 9.33 18.61 20.26
N ASP A 195 9.68 17.86 19.18
CA ASP A 195 11.08 17.57 18.88
C ASP A 195 11.75 18.81 18.20
N PRO A 196 12.89 19.28 18.70
CA PRO A 196 13.64 20.41 18.11
C PRO A 196 14.02 20.21 16.63
N ILE A 197 14.03 18.99 16.13
CA ILE A 197 14.27 18.70 14.70
C ILE A 197 13.24 19.43 13.82
N PHE A 198 12.01 19.60 14.30
CA PHE A 198 10.94 20.25 13.56
C PHE A 198 10.78 21.74 13.89
N GLN A 199 11.70 22.31 14.65
CA GLN A 199 11.70 23.75 14.86
C GLN A 199 11.78 24.48 13.50
N HIS A 200 10.91 25.51 13.33
CA HIS A 200 10.72 26.27 12.08
C HIS A 200 10.08 25.49 10.94
N GLU A 201 9.44 24.34 11.21
CA GLU A 201 8.62 23.66 10.23
C GLU A 201 7.41 24.55 9.84
N THR A 202 7.10 24.60 8.55
CA THR A 202 5.97 25.37 7.99
C THR A 202 4.87 24.47 7.43
N GLY A 203 5.15 23.17 7.28
CA GLY A 203 4.18 22.20 6.81
C GLY A 203 4.81 20.83 6.53
N TYR A 204 3.95 19.82 6.30
CA TYR A 204 4.37 18.46 5.93
C TYR A 204 3.34 17.77 5.07
N ILE A 205 3.80 16.75 4.35
CA ILE A 205 3.01 15.77 3.62
C ILE A 205 3.54 14.40 3.97
N CYS A 206 2.66 13.45 4.29
CA CYS A 206 3.01 12.03 4.46
C CYS A 206 2.01 11.15 3.73
N ALA A 207 2.49 10.11 3.08
CA ALA A 207 1.68 9.07 2.46
C ALA A 207 2.19 7.69 2.86
N VAL A 208 1.28 6.82 3.33
CA VAL A 208 1.55 5.40 3.56
C VAL A 208 1.24 4.67 2.28
N GLU A 209 2.19 3.90 1.79
CA GLU A 209 2.09 3.16 0.54
C GLU A 209 2.44 1.68 0.73
N GLN A 210 2.05 0.87 -0.25
CA GLN A 210 2.27 -0.57 -0.29
C GLN A 210 2.87 -0.96 -1.64
N GLY A 211 4.20 -1.11 -1.66
CA GLY A 211 4.95 -1.56 -2.84
C GLY A 211 5.13 -3.07 -2.89
N GLU A 212 5.33 -3.62 -4.09
CA GLU A 212 5.56 -5.05 -4.29
C GLU A 212 6.89 -5.52 -3.67
N ASP A 213 7.95 -4.73 -3.79
CA ASP A 213 9.29 -5.10 -3.32
C ASP A 213 9.55 -4.64 -1.88
N MET A 214 8.97 -3.49 -1.50
CA MET A 214 9.28 -2.84 -0.23
C MET A 214 8.24 -3.10 0.87
N GLY A 215 7.08 -3.67 0.50
CA GLY A 215 5.95 -3.80 1.42
C GLY A 215 5.40 -2.43 1.85
N TYR A 216 4.97 -2.33 3.10
CA TYR A 216 4.52 -1.06 3.65
C TYR A 216 5.67 -0.09 3.89
N HIS A 217 5.50 1.15 3.47
CA HIS A 217 6.47 2.22 3.66
C HIS A 217 5.78 3.59 3.66
N ILE A 218 6.52 4.63 4.03
CA ILE A 218 6.01 6.00 4.12
C ILE A 218 6.88 6.91 3.28
N HIS A 219 6.25 7.68 2.41
CA HIS A 219 6.87 8.83 1.77
C HIS A 219 6.51 10.09 2.54
N ALA A 220 7.51 10.93 2.86
CA ALA A 220 7.29 12.16 3.61
C ALA A 220 8.06 13.33 3.03
N ALA A 221 7.42 14.50 3.02
CA ALA A 221 8.04 15.78 2.75
C ALA A 221 7.75 16.74 3.90
N PHE A 222 8.78 17.44 4.36
CA PHE A 222 8.72 18.47 5.40
C PHE A 222 9.22 19.78 4.82
N PHE A 223 8.54 20.87 5.19
CA PHE A 223 8.86 22.21 4.72
C PHE A 223 9.29 23.06 5.90
N PHE A 224 10.39 23.81 5.75
CA PHE A 224 10.93 24.68 6.80
C PHE A 224 11.10 26.11 6.30
N ASP A 225 11.06 27.07 7.23
CA ASP A 225 11.40 28.47 6.91
C ASP A 225 12.88 28.57 6.52
N GLY A 226 13.13 28.90 5.25
CA GLY A 226 14.50 29.00 4.70
C GLY A 226 15.29 30.23 5.19
N ARG A 227 14.75 31.05 6.11
CA ARG A 227 15.50 32.09 6.82
C ARG A 227 16.20 31.53 8.06
N GLU A 228 15.63 30.46 8.64
CA GLU A 228 16.09 29.84 9.87
C GLU A 228 16.83 28.53 9.63
N VAL A 229 16.44 27.81 8.57
CA VAL A 229 16.98 26.48 8.23
C VAL A 229 17.73 26.55 6.90
N PHE A 230 19.02 26.15 6.90
CA PHE A 230 19.89 26.19 5.72
C PHE A 230 20.43 24.81 5.32
N LYS A 231 20.49 23.85 6.27
CA LYS A 231 21.11 22.54 6.10
C LYS A 231 20.05 21.46 5.87
N ASP A 232 19.55 21.39 4.64
CA ASP A 232 18.50 20.46 4.24
C ASP A 232 18.89 18.98 4.43
N ILE A 233 20.13 18.59 4.06
CA ILE A 233 20.66 17.24 4.24
C ILE A 233 20.67 16.86 5.73
N PHE A 234 21.18 17.73 6.58
CA PHE A 234 21.22 17.50 8.03
C PHE A 234 19.80 17.32 8.62
N LYS A 235 18.82 18.09 8.16
CA LYS A 235 17.42 17.92 8.56
C LYS A 235 16.87 16.56 8.11
N ALA A 236 17.16 16.13 6.89
CA ALA A 236 16.74 14.83 6.38
C ALA A 236 17.31 13.66 7.19
N GLU A 237 18.60 13.74 7.53
CA GLU A 237 19.28 12.74 8.36
C GLU A 237 18.73 12.73 9.79
N ALA A 238 18.48 13.89 10.38
CA ALA A 238 17.90 13.98 11.72
C ALA A 238 16.46 13.39 11.78
N ILE A 239 15.64 13.62 10.75
CA ILE A 239 14.31 13.03 10.63
C ILE A 239 14.42 11.51 10.43
N GLY A 240 15.36 11.05 9.61
CA GLY A 240 15.63 9.63 9.43
C GLY A 240 16.08 8.93 10.70
N ALA A 241 16.99 9.54 11.46
CA ALA A 241 17.43 9.03 12.76
C ALA A 241 16.29 9.01 13.79
N LEU A 242 15.37 9.99 13.74
CA LEU A 242 14.16 9.97 14.55
C LEU A 242 13.26 8.78 14.17
N TRP A 243 13.10 8.51 12.88
CA TRP A 243 12.35 7.35 12.40
C TRP A 243 12.92 6.03 12.94
N GLU A 244 14.24 5.86 12.88
CA GLU A 244 14.90 4.67 13.44
C GLU A 244 14.65 4.52 14.95
N ARG A 245 14.59 5.62 15.69
CA ARG A 245 14.24 5.60 17.13
C ARG A 245 12.76 5.27 17.36
N ILE A 246 11.84 5.87 16.60
CA ILE A 246 10.39 5.62 16.71
C ILE A 246 10.07 4.15 16.47
N THR A 247 10.74 3.54 15.49
CA THR A 247 10.55 2.14 15.11
C THR A 247 11.47 1.18 15.88
N GLU A 248 12.15 1.63 16.92
CA GLU A 248 13.03 0.81 17.77
C GLU A 248 14.09 0.05 16.96
N GLY A 249 14.58 0.67 15.88
CA GLY A 249 15.59 0.10 14.98
C GLY A 249 15.03 -0.82 13.88
N TRP A 250 13.72 -1.02 13.81
CA TRP A 250 13.08 -1.80 12.73
C TRP A 250 13.00 -1.03 11.42
N GLY A 251 12.98 0.31 11.50
CA GLY A 251 12.98 1.18 10.34
C GLY A 251 14.38 1.51 9.84
N TYR A 252 14.43 2.01 8.63
CA TYR A 252 15.53 2.72 8.01
C TYR A 252 14.96 3.78 7.07
N PHE A 253 15.80 4.66 6.57
CA PHE A 253 15.35 5.73 5.69
C PHE A 253 16.25 5.92 4.49
N HIS A 254 15.68 6.57 3.46
CA HIS A 254 16.43 7.10 2.33
C HIS A 254 16.18 8.61 2.22
N SER A 255 17.27 9.38 2.15
CA SER A 255 17.22 10.84 2.04
C SER A 255 17.33 11.28 0.58
N CYS A 256 16.23 11.80 0.02
CA CYS A 256 16.25 12.39 -1.33
C CYS A 256 17.15 13.66 -1.38
N ASN A 257 17.31 14.36 -0.26
CA ASN A 257 18.17 15.55 -0.18
C ASN A 257 19.66 15.22 -0.29
N HIS A 258 20.07 14.04 0.13
CA HIS A 258 21.45 13.59 -0.01
C HIS A 258 21.84 13.39 -1.48
N GLU A 259 20.88 12.98 -2.28
CA GLU A 259 21.06 12.70 -3.71
C GLU A 259 20.56 13.83 -4.63
N LYS A 260 20.28 15.02 -4.09
CA LYS A 260 19.63 16.12 -4.81
C LYS A 260 20.31 16.54 -6.10
N GLU A 261 21.62 16.36 -6.21
CA GLU A 261 22.38 16.69 -7.42
C GLU A 261 22.07 15.74 -8.60
N LYS A 262 21.56 14.54 -8.32
CA LYS A 262 21.13 13.59 -9.36
C LYS A 262 19.86 14.03 -10.09
N TYR A 263 19.09 14.96 -9.51
CA TYR A 263 17.83 15.42 -10.12
C TYR A 263 18.02 16.56 -11.13
N GLU A 264 19.21 17.12 -11.22
CA GLU A 264 19.55 18.19 -12.18
C GLU A 264 18.49 19.30 -12.23
N ASP A 265 17.91 19.55 -13.42
CA ASP A 265 16.88 20.56 -13.65
C ASP A 265 15.53 20.20 -12.99
N ASP A 266 15.28 18.93 -12.66
CA ASP A 266 14.06 18.45 -12.01
C ASP A 266 14.13 18.47 -10.46
N ARG A 267 15.16 19.11 -9.89
CA ARG A 267 15.37 19.15 -8.45
C ARG A 267 14.21 19.83 -7.72
N GLY A 268 13.47 19.04 -6.90
CA GLY A 268 12.35 19.47 -6.07
C GLY A 268 12.61 19.41 -4.56
N VAL A 269 13.88 19.24 -4.13
CA VAL A 269 14.33 19.22 -2.72
C VAL A 269 15.47 20.21 -2.50
N GLY A 270 15.64 20.69 -1.26
CA GLY A 270 16.59 21.75 -0.92
C GLY A 270 15.92 23.11 -0.74
N MET A 271 16.66 24.18 -0.96
CA MET A 271 16.16 25.56 -0.73
C MET A 271 15.62 26.18 -2.01
N PHE A 272 14.41 26.76 -1.89
CA PHE A 272 13.71 27.46 -2.99
C PHE A 272 13.25 28.84 -2.56
N SER A 273 13.40 29.81 -3.47
CA SER A 273 12.80 31.14 -3.32
C SER A 273 11.32 31.11 -3.71
N ARG A 274 10.48 31.88 -3.04
CA ARG A 274 9.07 32.08 -3.42
C ARG A 274 8.91 32.56 -4.87
N LYS A 275 9.89 33.31 -5.39
CA LYS A 275 9.89 33.85 -6.75
C LYS A 275 10.42 32.90 -7.82
N ASP A 276 10.98 31.76 -7.42
CA ASP A 276 11.55 30.76 -8.33
C ASP A 276 10.43 29.89 -8.95
N ALA A 277 9.93 30.29 -10.09
CA ALA A 277 8.83 29.61 -10.75
C ALA A 277 9.22 28.19 -11.26
N VAL A 278 10.48 27.94 -11.61
CA VAL A 278 10.95 26.61 -12.03
C VAL A 278 11.05 25.71 -10.82
N GLY A 279 11.74 26.15 -9.77
CA GLY A 279 11.89 25.38 -8.54
C GLY A 279 10.54 25.06 -7.89
N ARG A 280 9.56 25.97 -7.91
CA ARG A 280 8.20 25.72 -7.41
C ARG A 280 7.53 24.56 -8.14
N ARG A 281 7.59 24.52 -9.48
CA ARG A 281 7.05 23.40 -10.28
C ARG A 281 7.73 22.08 -9.91
N ASN A 282 9.05 22.10 -9.74
CA ASN A 282 9.81 20.92 -9.36
C ASN A 282 9.45 20.42 -7.95
N VAL A 283 9.25 21.32 -6.98
CA VAL A 283 8.77 20.96 -5.64
C VAL A 283 7.39 20.30 -5.71
N ILE A 284 6.45 20.86 -6.50
CA ILE A 284 5.12 20.25 -6.70
C ILE A 284 5.28 18.86 -7.31
N LYS A 285 6.10 18.71 -8.37
CA LYS A 285 6.38 17.41 -9.00
C LYS A 285 6.94 16.40 -8.01
N ALA A 286 7.93 16.80 -7.20
CA ALA A 286 8.52 15.95 -6.17
C ALA A 286 7.52 15.53 -5.08
N CYS A 287 6.58 16.42 -4.70
CA CYS A 287 5.53 16.11 -3.74
C CYS A 287 4.41 15.24 -4.34
N LEU A 288 4.10 15.39 -5.62
CA LEU A 288 3.15 14.51 -6.30
C LEU A 288 3.66 13.07 -6.39
N TYR A 289 4.97 12.87 -6.44
CA TYR A 289 5.58 11.54 -6.39
C TYR A 289 5.34 10.81 -5.06
N LEU A 290 5.00 11.52 -3.96
CA LEU A 290 4.67 10.90 -2.67
C LEU A 290 3.32 10.15 -2.69
N ILE A 291 2.53 10.33 -3.73
CA ILE A 291 1.19 9.76 -3.90
C ILE A 291 1.03 9.17 -5.30
N GLU A 292 2.08 8.52 -5.78
CA GLU A 292 2.11 7.96 -7.14
C GLU A 292 1.13 6.80 -7.31
N ASP A 293 0.57 6.69 -8.50
CA ASP A 293 -0.42 5.65 -8.84
C ASP A 293 0.19 4.25 -8.71
N GLY A 294 -0.61 3.31 -8.20
CA GLY A 294 -0.25 1.88 -8.12
C GLY A 294 0.34 1.43 -6.77
N GLN A 295 0.68 2.34 -5.86
CA GLN A 295 1.17 2.01 -4.51
C GLN A 295 0.11 2.20 -3.41
N SER A 296 -1.15 2.35 -3.79
CA SER A 296 -2.27 2.47 -2.85
C SER A 296 -2.40 1.24 -1.96
N LEU A 297 -2.71 1.46 -0.69
CA LEU A 297 -2.95 0.38 0.28
C LEU A 297 -4.13 -0.50 -0.15
N ARG A 298 -3.92 -1.82 -0.18
CA ARG A 298 -4.96 -2.83 -0.42
C ARG A 298 -5.76 -3.11 0.85
N VAL A 299 -5.10 -2.93 1.99
CA VAL A 299 -5.67 -3.09 3.32
C VAL A 299 -5.19 -1.95 4.21
N LYS A 300 -6.07 -1.42 5.04
CA LYS A 300 -5.73 -0.38 6.02
C LYS A 300 -6.67 -0.46 7.22
N PRO A 301 -6.27 0.00 8.42
CA PRO A 301 -7.18 0.09 9.56
C PRO A 301 -8.42 0.93 9.22
N VAL A 302 -9.59 0.50 9.69
CA VAL A 302 -10.84 1.25 9.49
C VAL A 302 -10.68 2.68 10.03
N GLY A 303 -11.07 3.68 9.24
CA GLY A 303 -10.95 5.10 9.60
C GLY A 303 -9.56 5.71 9.39
N ALA A 304 -8.51 4.92 9.15
CA ALA A 304 -7.16 5.43 8.94
C ALA A 304 -7.02 6.21 7.62
N ARG A 305 -6.22 7.29 7.66
CA ARG A 305 -5.92 8.14 6.51
C ARG A 305 -4.49 7.87 6.03
N ALA A 306 -4.36 7.21 4.90
CA ALA A 306 -3.06 6.91 4.29
C ALA A 306 -2.32 8.17 3.82
N PHE A 307 -3.07 9.17 3.35
CA PHE A 307 -2.55 10.47 2.93
C PHE A 307 -2.86 11.54 3.97
N ARG A 308 -1.84 12.31 4.39
CA ARG A 308 -1.95 13.37 5.41
C ARG A 308 -1.16 14.61 4.99
N VAL A 309 -1.74 15.78 5.21
CA VAL A 309 -1.08 17.08 5.07
C VAL A 309 -1.20 17.88 6.35
N GLY A 310 -0.18 18.68 6.65
CA GLY A 310 -0.16 19.54 7.81
C GLY A 310 -1.12 20.74 7.68
N ARG A 311 -1.32 21.44 8.80
CA ARG A 311 -1.92 22.78 8.77
C ARG A 311 -0.83 23.79 8.40
N ILE A 312 -1.17 24.75 7.54
CA ILE A 312 -0.24 25.82 7.21
C ILE A 312 -0.25 26.82 8.35
N LEU A 313 0.87 26.95 9.02
CA LEU A 313 1.06 27.98 10.04
C LEU A 313 1.26 29.30 9.32
N ARG A 314 0.28 30.22 9.41
CA ARG A 314 0.42 31.59 8.92
C ARG A 314 1.54 32.24 9.74
N GLY A 315 2.58 32.73 9.06
CA GLY A 315 3.59 33.59 9.71
C GLY A 315 2.93 34.90 10.19
N TYR A 316 3.29 35.29 11.39
CA TYR A 316 3.03 36.64 11.86
C TYR A 316 3.86 37.63 11.09
#